data_9468e77d6d613241758453ae3468b653
#
_entry.id   9468e77d6d613241758453ae3468b653
#
_cell.length_a   1.000
_cell.length_b   1.000
_cell.length_c   1.000
_cell.angle_alpha   90.00
_cell.angle_beta   90.00
_cell.angle_gamma   90.00
#
_symmetry.space_group_name_H-M   'P 1'
#
loop_
_entity.id
_entity.type
_entity.pdbx_description
1 polymer ?
#
loop_
_entity_poly.entity_id
_entity_poly.type
_entity_poly.pdbx_seq_one_letter_code
_entity_poly.pdbx_strand_id
1 'polypeptide(L)'
;MYYLQMSGYGYRKRICEGVTDWFMNRYMPRHIIDLRVVHRGLKRDLVYGWCDFEDNYKRPRAFLIELQSNMSLELYIKTLIHELVHVRQWVFGSLRQKRGKMYYGSTNVEDLDYDDQPHEIEAREQEETLYITYLIETGQMFPRKNRPRHLL
;
A
#
# COMPACT_ATOMS: atom_id res chain seq x y z
N MET A 1 5.35 14.76 -5.85
CA MET A 1 4.95 15.37 -4.55
C MET A 1 3.67 14.72 -4.06
N TYR A 2 3.60 14.40 -2.79
CA TYR A 2 2.38 13.84 -2.20
C TYR A 2 2.05 14.57 -0.90
N TYR A 3 0.79 14.47 -0.50
CA TYR A 3 0.31 15.01 0.76
C TYR A 3 -0.21 13.85 1.60
N LEU A 4 0.20 13.78 2.86
CA LEU A 4 -0.17 12.69 3.77
C LEU A 4 -0.90 13.26 4.98
N GLN A 5 -2.12 12.78 5.23
CA GLN A 5 -2.88 13.02 6.44
C GLN A 5 -3.08 11.70 7.17
N MET A 6 -2.66 11.65 8.42
CA MET A 6 -2.78 10.46 9.26
C MET A 6 -3.74 10.72 10.41
N SER A 7 -4.51 9.72 10.79
CA SER A 7 -5.41 9.81 11.93
C SER A 7 -5.67 8.42 12.54
N GLY A 8 -6.35 8.43 13.70
CA GLY A 8 -6.73 7.21 14.39
C GLY A 8 -5.83 6.91 15.58
N TYR A 9 -5.78 5.63 15.96
CA TYR A 9 -5.09 5.18 17.16
C TYR A 9 -4.35 3.87 16.91
N GLY A 10 -3.42 3.53 17.83
CA GLY A 10 -2.73 2.25 17.79
C GLY A 10 -1.80 2.07 16.60
N TYR A 11 -1.11 3.15 16.20
CA TYR A 11 -0.13 3.08 15.11
C TYR A 11 1.11 3.90 15.45
N ARG A 12 2.16 3.67 14.68
CA ARG A 12 3.44 4.38 14.83
C ARG A 12 3.53 5.46 13.74
N LYS A 13 3.37 6.71 14.14
CA LYS A 13 3.33 7.85 13.22
C LYS A 13 4.56 7.94 12.33
N ARG A 14 5.75 7.81 12.91
CA ARG A 14 7.01 7.90 12.16
C ARG A 14 7.18 6.75 11.16
N ILE A 15 6.68 5.57 11.50
CA ILE A 15 6.73 4.43 10.59
C ILE A 15 5.80 4.67 9.40
N CYS A 16 4.58 5.15 9.67
CA CYS A 16 3.64 5.49 8.60
C CYS A 16 4.22 6.54 7.65
N GLU A 17 4.78 7.61 8.20
CA GLU A 17 5.45 8.66 7.41
C GLU A 17 6.61 8.10 6.60
N GLY A 18 7.47 7.32 7.24
CA GLY A 18 8.69 6.81 6.60
C GLY A 18 8.41 5.82 5.47
N VAL A 19 7.50 4.89 5.69
CA VAL A 19 7.12 3.90 4.66
C VAL A 19 6.45 4.60 3.47
N THR A 20 5.52 5.50 3.76
CA THR A 20 4.82 6.26 2.72
C THR A 20 5.80 7.13 1.92
N ASP A 21 6.69 7.84 2.60
CA ASP A 21 7.68 8.68 1.95
C ASP A 21 8.60 7.86 1.03
N TRP A 22 9.11 6.75 1.54
CA TRP A 22 9.94 5.85 0.74
C TRP A 22 9.19 5.36 -0.51
N PHE A 23 7.96 4.86 -0.34
CA PHE A 23 7.20 4.30 -1.45
C PHE A 23 6.85 5.36 -2.49
N MET A 24 6.34 6.51 -2.07
CA MET A 24 5.91 7.57 -2.99
C MET A 24 7.08 8.15 -3.77
N ASN A 25 8.20 8.41 -3.11
CA ASN A 25 9.40 8.94 -3.78
C ASN A 25 10.07 7.89 -4.67
N ARG A 26 9.99 6.63 -4.32
CA ARG A 26 10.60 5.53 -5.08
C ARG A 26 9.81 5.18 -6.33
N TYR A 27 8.47 5.16 -6.24
CA TYR A 27 7.62 4.63 -7.30
C TYR A 27 6.72 5.65 -7.98
N MET A 28 6.45 6.78 -7.34
CA MET A 28 5.57 7.82 -7.89
C MET A 28 6.11 9.23 -7.64
N PRO A 29 7.39 9.51 -7.95
CA PRO A 29 8.02 10.79 -7.57
C PRO A 29 7.45 12.00 -8.30
N ARG A 30 6.81 11.79 -9.46
CA ARG A 30 6.30 12.88 -10.31
C ARG A 30 4.80 13.09 -10.24
N HIS A 31 4.11 12.28 -9.45
CA HIS A 31 2.65 12.37 -9.31
C HIS A 31 2.29 13.22 -8.10
N ILE A 32 1.22 14.02 -8.24
CA ILE A 32 0.66 14.78 -7.13
C ILE A 32 -0.51 13.97 -6.59
N ILE A 33 -0.32 13.39 -5.40
CA ILE A 33 -1.25 12.44 -4.80
C ILE A 33 -1.63 12.90 -3.39
N ASP A 34 -2.91 12.87 -3.06
CA ASP A 34 -3.40 13.06 -1.70
C ASP A 34 -3.67 11.70 -1.06
N LEU A 35 -3.02 11.44 0.09
CA LEU A 35 -3.20 10.22 0.85
C LEU A 35 -3.78 10.53 2.23
N ARG A 36 -4.84 9.84 2.58
CA ARG A 36 -5.41 9.86 3.91
C ARG A 36 -5.34 8.46 4.49
N VAL A 37 -4.57 8.29 5.56
CA VAL A 37 -4.37 6.99 6.22
C VAL A 37 -5.03 7.03 7.58
N VAL A 38 -6.04 6.20 7.78
CA VAL A 38 -6.84 6.12 8.99
C VAL A 38 -6.60 4.77 9.67
N HIS A 39 -6.33 4.81 10.97
CA HIS A 39 -6.06 3.62 11.78
C HIS A 39 -7.22 3.39 12.73
N ARG A 40 -7.86 2.23 12.59
CA ARG A 40 -9.02 1.86 13.42
C ARG A 40 -9.14 0.34 13.55
N GLY A 41 -10.06 -0.12 14.37
CA GLY A 41 -10.33 -1.55 14.50
C GLY A 41 -11.04 -2.08 13.25
N LEU A 42 -10.41 -3.03 12.55
CA LEU A 42 -10.94 -3.66 11.34
C LEU A 42 -11.26 -5.14 11.52
N LYS A 43 -11.18 -5.66 12.75
CA LYS A 43 -11.39 -7.09 13.02
C LYS A 43 -12.76 -7.59 12.56
N ARG A 44 -13.78 -6.74 12.65
CA ARG A 44 -15.14 -7.09 12.20
C ARG A 44 -15.23 -7.22 10.68
N ASP A 45 -14.37 -6.50 9.97
CA ASP A 45 -14.33 -6.51 8.50
C ASP A 45 -13.47 -7.65 7.96
N LEU A 46 -12.78 -8.39 8.83
CA LEU A 46 -11.91 -9.52 8.51
C LEU A 46 -10.76 -9.16 7.57
N VAL A 47 -10.28 -7.89 7.63
CA VAL A 47 -9.17 -7.41 6.83
C VAL A 47 -8.19 -6.66 7.73
N TYR A 48 -6.92 -6.58 7.29
CA TYR A 48 -5.90 -5.76 7.95
C TYR A 48 -5.85 -4.35 7.40
N GLY A 49 -6.33 -4.15 6.19
CA GLY A 49 -6.38 -2.85 5.56
C GLY A 49 -7.17 -2.88 4.27
N TRP A 50 -7.45 -1.70 3.76
CA TRP A 50 -8.05 -1.54 2.43
C TRP A 50 -7.75 -0.13 1.89
N CYS A 51 -7.92 0.02 0.57
CA CYS A 51 -7.65 1.26 -0.14
C CYS A 51 -8.75 1.54 -1.15
N ASP A 52 -9.17 2.79 -1.24
CA ASP A 52 -10.09 3.23 -2.29
C ASP A 52 -9.78 4.68 -2.68
N PHE A 53 -10.17 5.07 -3.89
CA PHE A 53 -10.05 6.46 -4.30
C PHE A 53 -11.20 7.28 -3.71
N GLU A 54 -10.94 8.58 -3.50
CA GLU A 54 -11.91 9.51 -2.91
C GLU A 54 -12.36 10.60 -3.88
N ASP A 55 -11.77 10.68 -5.05
CA ASP A 55 -12.04 11.75 -6.01
C ASP A 55 -12.59 11.24 -7.34
N ASN A 56 -11.89 11.49 -8.44
CA ASN A 56 -12.36 11.22 -9.79
C ASN A 56 -12.00 9.79 -10.22
N TYR A 57 -13.01 8.97 -10.51
CA TYR A 57 -12.80 7.58 -10.92
C TYR A 57 -12.01 7.43 -12.24
N LYS A 58 -12.03 8.44 -13.11
CA LYS A 58 -11.29 8.39 -14.39
C LYS A 58 -9.80 8.60 -14.21
N ARG A 59 -9.43 9.42 -13.23
CA ARG A 59 -8.04 9.77 -12.94
C ARG A 59 -7.88 9.97 -11.43
N PRO A 60 -7.91 8.89 -10.66
CA PRO A 60 -7.82 9.01 -9.21
C PRO A 60 -6.48 9.62 -8.78
N ARG A 61 -6.53 10.60 -7.87
CA ARG A 61 -5.37 11.26 -7.29
C ARG A 61 -5.51 11.49 -5.80
N ALA A 62 -6.65 11.15 -5.22
CA ALA A 62 -6.88 11.19 -3.78
C ALA A 62 -7.36 9.83 -3.30
N PHE A 63 -6.75 9.30 -2.23
CA PHE A 63 -7.00 7.95 -1.76
C PHE A 63 -7.18 7.92 -0.25
N LEU A 64 -8.08 7.04 0.18
CA LEU A 64 -8.23 6.65 1.57
C LEU A 64 -7.63 5.26 1.75
N ILE A 65 -6.73 5.14 2.73
CA ILE A 65 -6.23 3.86 3.21
C ILE A 65 -6.69 3.71 4.65
N GLU A 66 -7.33 2.59 4.98
CA GLU A 66 -7.60 2.25 6.36
C GLU A 66 -6.76 1.04 6.77
N LEU A 67 -6.16 1.11 7.95
CA LEU A 67 -5.30 0.07 8.49
C LEU A 67 -5.77 -0.34 9.88
N GLN A 68 -5.67 -1.64 10.16
CA GLN A 68 -5.96 -2.17 11.49
C GLN A 68 -5.02 -1.55 12.52
N SER A 69 -5.59 -1.10 13.64
CA SER A 69 -4.82 -0.61 14.78
C SER A 69 -4.12 -1.76 15.52
N ASN A 70 -3.02 -1.46 16.18
CA ASN A 70 -2.30 -2.38 17.09
C ASN A 70 -1.74 -3.63 16.41
N MET A 71 -1.31 -3.51 15.16
CA MET A 71 -0.59 -4.58 14.48
C MET A 71 0.88 -4.62 14.91
N SER A 72 1.52 -5.79 14.77
CA SER A 72 2.97 -5.89 14.88
C SER A 72 3.65 -4.98 13.84
N LEU A 73 4.87 -4.58 14.11
CA LEU A 73 5.60 -3.67 13.20
C LEU A 73 5.73 -4.24 11.79
N GLU A 74 6.13 -5.51 11.68
CA GLU A 74 6.29 -6.15 10.38
C GLU A 74 4.97 -6.22 9.62
N LEU A 75 3.91 -6.68 10.26
CA LEU A 75 2.59 -6.78 9.64
C LEU A 75 2.08 -5.40 9.22
N TYR A 76 2.28 -4.39 10.06
CA TYR A 76 1.89 -3.02 9.77
C TYR A 76 2.56 -2.50 8.49
N ILE A 77 3.88 -2.66 8.40
CA ILE A 77 4.65 -2.17 7.23
C ILE A 77 4.21 -2.90 5.97
N LYS A 78 4.08 -4.22 6.03
CA LYS A 78 3.63 -5.02 4.88
C LYS A 78 2.23 -4.64 4.42
N THR A 79 1.32 -4.43 5.37
CA THR A 79 -0.07 -4.03 5.05
C THR A 79 -0.12 -2.65 4.42
N LEU A 80 0.63 -1.70 4.97
CA LEU A 80 0.70 -0.35 4.37
C LEU A 80 1.28 -0.40 2.96
N ILE A 81 2.34 -1.16 2.73
CA ILE A 81 2.92 -1.33 1.40
C ILE A 81 1.90 -1.96 0.44
N HIS A 82 1.17 -2.98 0.89
CA HIS A 82 0.12 -3.63 0.11
C HIS A 82 -0.91 -2.60 -0.39
N GLU A 83 -1.38 -1.72 0.51
CA GLU A 83 -2.36 -0.69 0.15
C GLU A 83 -1.76 0.39 -0.76
N LEU A 84 -0.49 0.75 -0.56
CA LEU A 84 0.20 1.68 -1.45
C LEU A 84 0.40 1.10 -2.86
N VAL A 85 0.55 -0.21 -2.99
CA VAL A 85 0.56 -0.87 -4.30
C VAL A 85 -0.77 -0.64 -5.02
N HIS A 86 -1.90 -0.71 -4.30
CA HIS A 86 -3.21 -0.40 -4.89
C HIS A 86 -3.30 1.05 -5.35
N VAL A 87 -2.77 2.01 -4.58
CA VAL A 87 -2.68 3.41 -5.03
C VAL A 87 -1.96 3.49 -6.38
N ARG A 88 -0.82 2.82 -6.49
CA ARG A 88 -0.04 2.79 -7.73
C ARG A 88 -0.82 2.17 -8.89
N GLN A 89 -1.53 1.09 -8.65
CA GLN A 89 -2.36 0.45 -9.67
C GLN A 89 -3.44 1.40 -10.22
N TRP A 90 -4.10 2.16 -9.34
CA TRP A 90 -5.07 3.16 -9.73
C TRP A 90 -4.43 4.34 -10.49
N VAL A 91 -3.31 4.84 -9.99
CA VAL A 91 -2.64 6.01 -10.57
C VAL A 91 -2.10 5.70 -11.98
N PHE A 92 -1.54 4.52 -12.17
CA PHE A 92 -0.98 4.10 -13.47
C PHE A 92 -2.02 3.47 -14.40
N GLY A 93 -3.26 3.29 -13.93
CA GLY A 93 -4.35 2.82 -14.78
C GLY A 93 -4.43 1.32 -14.99
N SER A 94 -3.60 0.52 -14.29
CA SER A 94 -3.74 -0.94 -14.29
C SER A 94 -5.08 -1.33 -13.70
N LEU A 95 -5.47 -0.65 -12.63
CA LEU A 95 -6.76 -0.78 -11.96
C LEU A 95 -7.58 0.45 -12.32
N ARG A 96 -8.83 0.25 -12.76
CA ARG A 96 -9.69 1.33 -13.22
C ARG A 96 -11.16 1.00 -13.03
N GLN A 97 -11.96 2.04 -12.91
CA GLN A 97 -13.43 1.90 -12.88
C GLN A 97 -14.00 2.32 -14.22
N LYS A 98 -14.89 1.48 -14.75
CA LYS A 98 -15.57 1.73 -16.01
C LYS A 98 -17.01 1.25 -15.89
N ARG A 99 -17.97 2.15 -16.17
CA ARG A 99 -19.40 1.85 -16.09
C ARG A 99 -19.80 1.29 -14.71
N GLY A 100 -19.22 1.85 -13.64
CA GLY A 100 -19.53 1.43 -12.27
C GLY A 100 -18.87 0.12 -11.84
N LYS A 101 -18.03 -0.49 -12.67
CA LYS A 101 -17.35 -1.76 -12.37
C LYS A 101 -15.85 -1.58 -12.37
N MET A 102 -15.16 -2.36 -11.55
CA MET A 102 -13.71 -2.33 -11.42
C MET A 102 -13.06 -3.33 -12.37
N TYR A 103 -12.03 -2.87 -13.09
CA TYR A 103 -11.26 -3.67 -14.03
C TYR A 103 -9.78 -3.60 -13.71
N TYR A 104 -9.11 -4.74 -13.86
CA TYR A 104 -7.65 -4.82 -13.91
C TYR A 104 -7.27 -5.23 -15.33
N GLY A 105 -6.69 -4.31 -16.10
CA GLY A 105 -6.56 -4.49 -17.53
C GLY A 105 -7.94 -4.65 -18.19
N SER A 106 -8.17 -5.75 -18.87
CA SER A 106 -9.47 -6.08 -19.49
C SER A 106 -10.35 -6.98 -18.61
N THR A 107 -9.87 -7.41 -17.47
CA THR A 107 -10.57 -8.34 -16.57
C THR A 107 -11.50 -7.60 -15.62
N ASN A 108 -12.79 -7.94 -15.61
CA ASN A 108 -13.74 -7.47 -14.60
C ASN A 108 -13.44 -8.20 -13.28
N VAL A 109 -12.87 -7.48 -12.30
CA VAL A 109 -12.44 -8.10 -11.05
C VAL A 109 -13.62 -8.44 -10.13
N GLU A 110 -14.76 -7.78 -10.32
CA GLU A 110 -15.96 -8.03 -9.50
C GLU A 110 -16.58 -9.40 -9.78
N ASP A 111 -16.26 -10.02 -10.92
CA ASP A 111 -16.72 -11.37 -11.26
C ASP A 111 -15.87 -12.46 -10.61
N LEU A 112 -14.78 -12.10 -9.91
CA LEU A 112 -13.83 -13.02 -9.31
C LEU A 112 -13.92 -13.00 -7.80
N ASP A 113 -13.65 -14.16 -7.17
CA ASP A 113 -13.42 -14.20 -5.73
C ASP A 113 -12.18 -13.40 -5.36
N TYR A 114 -12.16 -12.85 -4.15
CA TYR A 114 -11.08 -11.98 -3.68
C TYR A 114 -9.68 -12.56 -3.94
N ASP A 115 -9.48 -13.85 -3.64
CA ASP A 115 -8.18 -14.49 -3.80
C ASP A 115 -7.75 -14.66 -5.27
N ASP A 116 -8.69 -14.58 -6.19
CA ASP A 116 -8.43 -14.73 -7.63
C ASP A 116 -8.35 -13.38 -8.36
N GLN A 117 -8.58 -12.27 -7.66
CA GLN A 117 -8.51 -10.95 -8.26
C GLN A 117 -7.07 -10.58 -8.59
N PRO A 118 -6.74 -10.25 -9.85
CA PRO A 118 -5.35 -10.07 -10.28
C PRO A 118 -4.64 -8.91 -9.59
N HIS A 119 -5.34 -7.82 -9.24
CA HIS A 119 -4.72 -6.70 -8.53
C HIS A 119 -4.33 -7.10 -7.08
N GLU A 120 -5.10 -7.99 -6.46
CA GLU A 120 -4.79 -8.52 -5.13
C GLU A 120 -3.63 -9.51 -5.19
N ILE A 121 -3.59 -10.35 -6.23
CA ILE A 121 -2.47 -11.27 -6.45
C ILE A 121 -1.17 -10.49 -6.61
N GLU A 122 -1.16 -9.45 -7.44
CA GLU A 122 0.00 -8.60 -7.65
C GLU A 122 0.45 -7.95 -6.34
N ALA A 123 -0.49 -7.38 -5.59
CA ALA A 123 -0.17 -6.72 -4.32
C ALA A 123 0.43 -7.70 -3.30
N ARG A 124 -0.11 -8.92 -3.21
CA ARG A 124 0.42 -9.95 -2.31
C ARG A 124 1.82 -10.40 -2.74
N GLU A 125 2.06 -10.58 -4.02
CA GLU A 125 3.37 -10.97 -4.53
C GLU A 125 4.42 -9.88 -4.28
N GLN A 126 4.05 -8.62 -4.40
CA GLN A 126 4.96 -7.51 -4.23
C GLN A 126 5.23 -7.15 -2.77
N GLU A 127 4.29 -7.39 -1.84
CA GLU A 127 4.43 -6.88 -0.49
C GLU A 127 5.68 -7.41 0.23
N GLU A 128 6.02 -8.67 0.07
CA GLU A 128 7.23 -9.24 0.70
C GLU A 128 8.51 -8.67 0.09
N THR A 129 8.58 -8.64 -1.23
CA THR A 129 9.74 -8.08 -1.94
C THR A 129 9.94 -6.61 -1.63
N LEU A 130 8.86 -5.83 -1.63
CA LEU A 130 8.93 -4.41 -1.33
C LEU A 130 9.23 -4.14 0.15
N TYR A 131 8.75 -4.97 1.06
CA TYR A 131 9.11 -4.89 2.46
C TYR A 131 10.61 -5.04 2.67
N ILE A 132 11.21 -6.07 2.07
CA ILE A 132 12.66 -6.30 2.14
C ILE A 132 13.42 -5.14 1.49
N THR A 133 12.98 -4.66 0.34
CA THR A 133 13.59 -3.53 -0.35
C THR A 133 13.56 -2.27 0.52
N TYR A 134 12.42 -2.01 1.17
CA TYR A 134 12.28 -0.90 2.10
C TYR A 134 13.31 -0.98 3.23
N LEU A 135 13.44 -2.15 3.86
CA LEU A 135 14.39 -2.34 4.95
C LEU A 135 15.84 -2.11 4.49
N ILE A 136 16.19 -2.60 3.31
CA ILE A 136 17.53 -2.44 2.75
C ILE A 136 17.80 -0.97 2.41
N GLU A 137 16.91 -0.33 1.67
CA GLU A 137 17.10 1.06 1.19
C GLU A 137 17.05 2.09 2.31
N THR A 138 16.40 1.78 3.42
CA THR A 138 16.36 2.66 4.60
C THR A 138 17.41 2.31 5.66
N GLY A 139 18.33 1.38 5.36
CA GLY A 139 19.43 1.01 6.27
C GLY A 139 19.04 0.13 7.43
N GLN A 140 17.84 -0.46 7.42
CA GLN A 140 17.37 -1.34 8.49
C GLN A 140 17.75 -2.79 8.28
N MET A 141 18.19 -3.14 7.07
CA MET A 141 18.68 -4.46 6.71
C MET A 141 19.79 -4.31 5.69
N PHE A 142 20.81 -5.14 5.77
CA PHE A 142 21.90 -5.15 4.78
C PHE A 142 21.64 -6.24 3.75
N PRO A 143 21.93 -6.00 2.45
CA PRO A 143 21.93 -7.05 1.45
C PRO A 143 22.86 -8.19 1.89
N ARG A 144 22.52 -9.44 1.56
CA ARG A 144 23.25 -10.62 2.02
C ARG A 144 24.76 -10.55 1.75
N LYS A 145 25.16 -10.01 0.59
CA LYS A 145 26.57 -9.85 0.20
C LYS A 145 27.33 -8.90 1.13
N ASN A 146 26.66 -7.91 1.70
CA ASN A 146 27.28 -6.82 2.46
C ASN A 146 26.92 -6.88 3.95
N ARG A 147 26.27 -7.95 4.37
CA ARG A 147 25.85 -8.10 5.77
C ARG A 147 27.09 -8.33 6.64
N PRO A 148 27.28 -7.54 7.71
CA PRO A 148 28.37 -7.78 8.64
C PRO A 148 28.32 -9.20 9.21
N ARG A 149 29.49 -9.84 9.37
CA ARG A 149 29.57 -11.24 9.83
C ARG A 149 28.87 -11.49 11.16
N HIS A 150 28.91 -10.54 12.06
CA HIS A 150 28.30 -10.68 13.38
C HIS A 150 26.77 -10.65 13.36
N LEU A 151 26.17 -10.33 12.23
CA LEU A 151 24.71 -10.35 12.03
C LEU A 151 24.21 -11.60 11.30
N LEU A 152 25.09 -12.50 10.94
CA LEU A 152 24.71 -13.73 10.22
C LEU A 152 24.14 -14.79 11.19
#